data_1791ad2cdba7f6726a78ddfcc56c8cf8
#
_entry.id   1791ad2cdba7f6726a78ddfcc56c8cf8
#
_cell.length_a   1.000
_cell.length_b   1.000
_cell.length_c   1.000
_cell.angle_alpha   90.00
_cell.angle_beta   90.00
_cell.angle_gamma   90.00
#
_symmetry.space_group_name_H-M   'P 1'
#
loop_
_entity.id
_entity.type
_entity.pdbx_description
1 polymer ?
#
loop_
_entity_poly.entity_id
_entity_poly.type
_entity_poly.pdbx_seq_one_letter_code
_entity_poly.pdbx_strand_id
1 'polypeptide(L)'
;MRPEVTDVLIEALRGPFKMRIVYGDTDAETRTVEPHGLLLGLRSYLVARQVDRGENLRHFRLDRIHSAECLDESFPIQSGFSLNDHAAQAFGAYQDPAQYGEIVWRFLPEAASRAAEFQFHPNQSAEYRDDGSLIVRFKAAGWLEMAWHLYQWGDKVEVLEPAGLRALVEGHARPDFPALP
;
A
#
# COMPACT_ATOMS: atom_id res chain seq x y z
N MET A 1 -16.19 -1.33 -9.52
CA MET A 1 -16.45 0.04 -9.02
C MET A 1 -17.73 0.53 -9.68
N ARG A 2 -18.59 1.21 -8.94
CA ARG A 2 -19.86 1.75 -9.49
C ARG A 2 -19.56 3.00 -10.31
N PRO A 3 -20.01 3.10 -11.58
CA PRO A 3 -19.71 4.26 -12.43
C PRO A 3 -20.06 5.59 -11.77
N GLU A 4 -21.23 5.66 -11.12
CA GLU A 4 -21.75 6.85 -10.44
C GLU A 4 -20.81 7.36 -9.33
N VAL A 5 -20.20 6.45 -8.56
CA VAL A 5 -19.20 6.82 -7.53
C VAL A 5 -17.92 7.35 -8.19
N THR A 6 -17.54 6.78 -9.33
CA THR A 6 -16.32 7.18 -10.04
C THR A 6 -16.44 8.61 -10.58
N ASP A 7 -17.56 8.96 -11.16
CA ASP A 7 -17.78 10.29 -11.74
C ASP A 7 -17.71 11.37 -10.65
N VAL A 8 -18.33 11.11 -9.49
CA VAL A 8 -18.28 12.02 -8.33
C VAL A 8 -16.85 12.14 -7.77
N LEU A 9 -16.09 11.04 -7.71
CA LEU A 9 -14.68 11.06 -7.28
C LEU A 9 -13.82 11.92 -8.20
N ILE A 10 -14.00 11.78 -9.51
CA ILE A 10 -13.26 12.57 -10.49
C ILE A 10 -13.60 14.06 -10.38
N GLU A 11 -14.87 14.39 -10.22
CA GLU A 11 -15.34 15.77 -10.02
C GLU A 11 -14.70 16.39 -8.77
N ALA A 12 -14.79 15.72 -7.63
CA ALA A 12 -14.24 16.21 -6.37
C ALA A 12 -12.71 16.38 -6.41
N LEU A 13 -11.99 15.47 -7.08
CA LEU A 13 -10.53 15.57 -7.25
C LEU A 13 -10.10 16.69 -8.19
N ARG A 14 -10.92 17.07 -9.17
CA ARG A 14 -10.61 18.17 -10.10
C ARG A 14 -10.68 19.54 -9.43
N GLY A 15 -11.62 19.72 -8.49
CA GLY A 15 -11.94 21.02 -7.92
C GLY A 15 -11.45 21.27 -6.49
N PRO A 16 -10.60 20.45 -5.87
CA PRO A 16 -10.46 20.01 -4.48
C PRO A 16 -11.69 20.28 -3.61
N PHE A 17 -12.78 19.58 -3.95
CA PHE A 17 -14.03 19.64 -3.20
C PHE A 17 -14.13 18.51 -2.16
N LYS A 18 -14.73 18.83 -1.02
CA LYS A 18 -15.09 17.80 -0.05
C LYS A 18 -16.13 16.85 -0.62
N MET A 19 -16.15 15.65 -0.11
CA MET A 19 -17.12 14.62 -0.49
C MET A 19 -17.82 14.06 0.74
N ARG A 20 -19.06 13.70 0.56
CA ARG A 20 -19.80 12.83 1.48
C ARG A 20 -19.86 11.43 0.88
N ILE A 21 -19.38 10.44 1.63
CA ILE A 21 -19.39 9.03 1.21
C ILE A 21 -20.17 8.19 2.22
N VAL A 22 -20.89 7.18 1.76
CA VAL A 22 -21.40 6.09 2.59
C VAL A 22 -20.44 4.94 2.46
N TYR A 23 -19.75 4.61 3.55
CA TYR A 23 -18.61 3.70 3.56
C TYR A 23 -18.73 2.64 4.64
N GLY A 24 -18.45 1.40 4.28
CA GLY A 24 -18.42 0.25 5.18
C GLY A 24 -18.83 -1.04 4.50
N ASP A 25 -18.94 -2.11 5.29
CA ASP A 25 -19.53 -3.38 4.84
C ASP A 25 -21.02 -3.42 5.24
N THR A 26 -21.38 -4.15 6.29
CA THR A 26 -22.75 -4.27 6.81
C THR A 26 -23.24 -3.03 7.56
N ASP A 27 -22.32 -2.35 8.26
CA ASP A 27 -22.59 -1.13 9.04
C ASP A 27 -22.01 0.09 8.35
N ALA A 28 -22.54 0.40 7.16
CA ALA A 28 -22.08 1.53 6.38
C ALA A 28 -22.43 2.87 7.05
N GLU A 29 -21.40 3.70 7.26
CA GLU A 29 -21.54 5.02 7.88
C GLU A 29 -21.33 6.13 6.86
N THR A 30 -22.02 7.25 7.09
CA THR A 30 -21.78 8.48 6.33
C THR A 30 -20.53 9.18 6.86
N ARG A 31 -19.61 9.52 5.96
CA ARG A 31 -18.35 10.21 6.28
C ARG A 31 -18.13 11.38 5.34
N THR A 32 -17.65 12.49 5.88
CA THR A 32 -17.19 13.63 5.09
C THR A 32 -15.67 13.53 4.96
N VAL A 33 -15.19 13.54 3.72
CA VAL A 33 -13.78 13.35 3.38
C VAL A 33 -13.27 14.44 2.43
N GLU A 34 -11.99 14.71 2.50
CA GLU A 34 -11.24 15.57 1.60
C GLU A 34 -10.36 14.69 0.71
N PRO A 35 -10.73 14.47 -0.55
CA PRO A 35 -10.04 13.57 -1.46
C PRO A 35 -8.69 14.15 -1.90
N HIS A 36 -7.62 13.35 -1.80
CA HIS A 36 -6.27 13.72 -2.22
C HIS A 36 -5.78 12.95 -3.45
N GLY A 37 -6.39 11.81 -3.75
CA GLY A 37 -6.04 11.03 -4.93
C GLY A 37 -6.55 9.59 -4.89
N LEU A 38 -6.27 8.86 -5.97
CA LEU A 38 -6.63 7.46 -6.14
C LEU A 38 -5.39 6.59 -6.29
N LEU A 39 -5.33 5.50 -5.52
CA LEU A 39 -4.36 4.44 -5.70
C LEU A 39 -5.06 3.27 -6.41
N LEU A 40 -4.60 2.95 -7.61
CA LEU A 40 -5.16 1.90 -8.44
C LEU A 40 -4.24 0.68 -8.46
N GLY A 41 -4.79 -0.51 -8.23
CA GLY A 41 -4.05 -1.76 -8.20
C GLY A 41 -5.00 -2.96 -8.10
N LEU A 42 -4.54 -4.08 -7.54
CA LEU A 42 -5.38 -5.24 -7.25
C LEU A 42 -6.61 -4.87 -6.41
N ARG A 43 -6.43 -3.92 -5.51
CA ARG A 43 -7.50 -3.19 -4.83
C ARG A 43 -7.25 -1.71 -5.05
N SER A 44 -8.33 -0.96 -5.24
CA SER A 44 -8.25 0.47 -5.48
C SER A 44 -8.74 1.23 -4.25
N TYR A 45 -8.07 2.34 -3.95
CA TYR A 45 -8.30 3.13 -2.75
C TYR A 45 -8.42 4.61 -3.09
N LEU A 46 -9.34 5.27 -2.41
CA LEU A 46 -9.37 6.72 -2.27
C LEU A 46 -8.45 7.11 -1.10
N VAL A 47 -7.45 7.92 -1.36
CA VAL A 47 -6.64 8.58 -0.32
C VAL A 47 -7.35 9.88 0.05
N ALA A 48 -7.79 10.00 1.29
CA ALA A 48 -8.52 11.17 1.75
C ALA A 48 -8.30 11.42 3.25
N ARG A 49 -8.39 12.68 3.67
CA ARG A 49 -8.54 13.06 5.07
C ARG A 49 -10.01 12.94 5.47
N GLN A 50 -10.30 12.29 6.58
CA GLN A 50 -11.64 12.28 7.15
C GLN A 50 -11.79 13.46 8.11
N VAL A 51 -12.73 14.35 7.83
CA VAL A 51 -12.85 15.68 8.48
C VAL A 51 -12.96 15.61 10.00
N ASP A 52 -13.66 14.61 10.52
CA ASP A 52 -13.92 14.42 11.97
C ASP A 52 -12.90 13.50 12.67
N ARG A 53 -11.86 13.02 11.96
CA ARG A 53 -10.89 12.03 12.46
C ARG A 53 -9.44 12.52 12.43
N GLY A 54 -9.21 13.83 12.46
CA GLY A 54 -7.89 14.46 12.50
C GLY A 54 -7.25 14.66 11.13
N GLU A 55 -5.95 15.00 11.13
CA GLU A 55 -5.24 15.47 9.93
C GLU A 55 -4.63 14.33 9.07
N ASN A 56 -4.61 13.10 9.59
CA ASN A 56 -3.97 11.99 8.89
C ASN A 56 -4.79 11.53 7.68
N LEU A 57 -4.10 11.29 6.57
CA LEU A 57 -4.69 10.65 5.39
C LEU A 57 -5.03 9.19 5.69
N ARG A 58 -6.13 8.74 5.12
CA ARG A 58 -6.65 7.38 5.21
C ARG A 58 -6.90 6.80 3.84
N HIS A 59 -6.86 5.49 3.75
CA HIS A 59 -7.15 4.75 2.53
C HIS A 59 -8.54 4.13 2.62
N PHE A 60 -9.47 4.61 1.80
CA PHE A 60 -10.83 4.09 1.70
C PHE A 60 -10.93 3.16 0.49
N ARG A 61 -11.22 1.90 0.70
CA ARG A 61 -11.42 0.94 -0.39
C ARG A 61 -12.59 1.37 -1.27
N LEU A 62 -12.38 1.50 -2.57
CA LEU A 62 -13.42 1.96 -3.50
C LEU A 62 -14.59 0.99 -3.61
N ASP A 63 -14.36 -0.31 -3.44
CA ASP A 63 -15.42 -1.33 -3.45
C ASP A 63 -16.35 -1.30 -2.22
N ARG A 64 -15.95 -0.56 -1.15
CA ARG A 64 -16.74 -0.33 0.06
C ARG A 64 -17.43 1.04 0.10
N ILE A 65 -17.30 1.83 -0.94
CA ILE A 65 -18.04 3.08 -1.09
C ILE A 65 -19.37 2.75 -1.77
N HIS A 66 -20.47 2.89 -1.04
CA HIS A 66 -21.82 2.58 -1.52
C HIS A 66 -22.42 3.72 -2.31
N SER A 67 -22.19 4.95 -1.87
CA SER A 67 -22.59 6.18 -2.56
C SER A 67 -21.59 7.30 -2.27
N ALA A 68 -21.54 8.27 -3.15
CA ALA A 68 -20.72 9.46 -3.02
C ALA A 68 -21.48 10.68 -3.52
N GLU A 69 -21.23 11.84 -2.90
CA GLU A 69 -21.77 13.14 -3.26
C GLU A 69 -20.64 14.16 -3.19
N CYS A 70 -20.46 14.95 -4.25
CA CYS A 70 -19.55 16.08 -4.24
C CYS A 70 -20.22 17.25 -3.51
N LEU A 71 -19.52 17.91 -2.61
CA LEU A 71 -20.02 19.05 -1.85
C LEU A 71 -19.49 20.35 -2.47
N ASP A 72 -20.26 21.43 -2.34
CA ASP A 72 -19.85 22.79 -2.77
C ASP A 72 -18.82 23.44 -1.82
N GLU A 73 -18.12 22.62 -1.04
CA GLU A 73 -17.10 23.04 -0.09
C GLU A 73 -15.73 22.63 -0.59
N SER A 74 -14.89 23.61 -0.90
CA SER A 74 -13.47 23.35 -1.19
C SER A 74 -12.65 23.21 0.08
N PHE A 75 -11.49 22.54 -0.06
CA PHE A 75 -10.50 22.42 1.01
C PHE A 75 -9.09 22.72 0.46
N PRO A 76 -8.17 23.22 1.30
CA PRO A 76 -6.80 23.45 0.87
C PRO A 76 -6.04 22.12 0.74
N ILE A 77 -5.48 21.84 -0.43
CA ILE A 77 -4.48 20.79 -0.57
C ILE A 77 -3.19 21.30 0.04
N GLN A 78 -2.58 20.51 0.90
CA GLN A 78 -1.32 20.86 1.55
C GLN A 78 -0.24 21.12 0.49
N SER A 79 0.41 22.30 0.56
CA SER A 79 1.49 22.66 -0.37
C SER A 79 2.60 21.61 -0.30
N GLY A 80 3.00 21.08 -1.46
CA GLY A 80 4.03 20.04 -1.55
C GLY A 80 3.52 18.59 -1.33
N PHE A 81 2.21 18.39 -1.15
CA PHE A 81 1.68 17.02 -1.12
C PHE A 81 1.90 16.32 -2.47
N SER A 82 2.49 15.14 -2.41
CA SER A 82 2.66 14.23 -3.54
C SER A 82 2.00 12.90 -3.22
N LEU A 83 1.03 12.51 -4.04
CA LEU A 83 0.39 11.21 -3.91
C LEU A 83 1.38 10.06 -4.11
N ASN A 84 2.36 10.24 -5.00
CA ASN A 84 3.39 9.24 -5.25
C ASN A 84 4.30 9.05 -4.03
N ASP A 85 4.72 10.15 -3.38
CA ASP A 85 5.54 10.07 -2.17
C ASP A 85 4.74 9.49 -1.00
N HIS A 86 3.45 9.82 -0.90
CA HIS A 86 2.56 9.22 0.08
C HIS A 86 2.39 7.71 -0.16
N ALA A 87 2.17 7.29 -1.40
CA ALA A 87 2.06 5.88 -1.77
C ALA A 87 3.37 5.11 -1.51
N ALA A 88 4.51 5.74 -1.77
CA ALA A 88 5.84 5.15 -1.55
C ALA A 88 6.22 4.97 -0.05
N GLN A 89 5.38 5.42 0.88
CA GLN A 89 5.58 5.12 2.31
C GLN A 89 5.12 3.71 2.71
N ALA A 90 4.41 3.00 1.84
CA ALA A 90 3.95 1.66 2.10
C ALA A 90 4.34 0.70 0.97
N PHE A 91 4.53 -0.56 1.31
CA PHE A 91 4.72 -1.63 0.32
C PHE A 91 3.43 -1.90 -0.48
N GLY A 92 2.29 -1.77 0.18
CA GLY A 92 0.97 -1.90 -0.41
C GLY A 92 0.07 -0.73 -0.03
N ALA A 93 -1.16 -1.02 0.36
CA ALA A 93 -2.13 0.02 0.71
C ALA A 93 -2.20 0.32 2.21
N TYR A 94 -1.73 -0.59 3.06
CA TYR A 94 -1.75 -0.41 4.51
C TYR A 94 -0.53 0.36 4.98
N GLN A 95 -0.76 1.49 5.62
CA GLN A 95 0.27 2.34 6.22
C GLN A 95 0.17 2.29 7.73
N ASP A 96 1.21 1.79 8.37
CA ASP A 96 1.41 1.89 9.82
C ASP A 96 2.72 2.64 10.06
N PRO A 97 2.68 3.90 10.53
CA PRO A 97 3.88 4.68 10.76
C PRO A 97 4.88 4.02 11.72
N ALA A 98 4.40 3.17 12.64
CA ALA A 98 5.27 2.42 13.57
C ALA A 98 6.09 1.33 12.87
N GLN A 99 5.67 0.90 11.68
CA GLN A 99 6.37 -0.09 10.86
C GLN A 99 7.26 0.53 9.79
N TYR A 100 7.21 1.86 9.59
CA TYR A 100 8.00 2.51 8.56
C TYR A 100 9.49 2.45 8.88
N GLY A 101 10.26 1.81 8.01
CA GLY A 101 11.69 1.64 8.22
C GLY A 101 12.40 0.97 7.06
N GLU A 102 13.67 0.69 7.27
CA GLU A 102 14.48 -0.03 6.29
C GLU A 102 14.02 -1.48 6.19
N ILE A 103 13.83 -1.94 4.97
CA ILE A 103 13.49 -3.31 4.60
C ILE A 103 14.66 -3.87 3.81
N VAL A 104 15.14 -5.04 4.21
CA VAL A 104 16.24 -5.74 3.54
C VAL A 104 15.86 -7.19 3.32
N TRP A 105 15.72 -7.58 2.06
CA TRP A 105 15.49 -8.95 1.65
C TRP A 105 16.72 -9.52 0.96
N ARG A 106 17.00 -10.79 1.21
CA ARG A 106 18.01 -11.56 0.52
C ARG A 106 17.34 -12.70 -0.24
N PHE A 107 17.45 -12.68 -1.54
CA PHE A 107 17.04 -13.80 -2.39
C PHE A 107 18.23 -14.71 -2.60
N LEU A 108 18.03 -16.01 -2.36
CA LEU A 108 19.07 -17.01 -2.54
C LEU A 108 19.47 -17.13 -4.03
N PRO A 109 20.66 -17.67 -4.36
CA PRO A 109 21.19 -17.67 -5.72
C PRO A 109 20.22 -18.24 -6.78
N GLU A 110 19.45 -19.28 -6.42
CA GLU A 110 18.47 -19.89 -7.31
C GLU A 110 17.26 -19.00 -7.63
N ALA A 111 16.96 -18.01 -6.77
CA ALA A 111 15.87 -17.07 -7.00
C ALA A 111 16.34 -15.67 -7.42
N ALA A 112 17.64 -15.40 -7.30
CA ALA A 112 18.20 -14.05 -7.47
C ALA A 112 17.94 -13.48 -8.85
N SER A 113 18.13 -14.26 -9.92
CA SER A 113 17.89 -13.82 -11.31
C SER A 113 16.43 -13.42 -11.53
N ARG A 114 15.49 -14.23 -11.04
CA ARG A 114 14.05 -13.95 -11.13
C ARG A 114 13.68 -12.74 -10.30
N ALA A 115 14.21 -12.63 -9.07
CA ALA A 115 13.92 -11.49 -8.18
C ALA A 115 14.43 -10.16 -8.76
N ALA A 116 15.53 -10.18 -9.53
CA ALA A 116 16.07 -8.98 -10.18
C ALA A 116 15.14 -8.40 -11.26
N GLU A 117 14.20 -9.18 -11.79
CA GLU A 117 13.20 -8.73 -12.77
C GLU A 117 12.05 -7.96 -12.11
N PHE A 118 11.94 -8.01 -10.77
CA PHE A 118 10.84 -7.38 -10.04
C PHE A 118 11.22 -6.00 -9.51
N GLN A 119 10.31 -5.06 -9.68
CA GLN A 119 10.32 -3.81 -8.95
C GLN A 119 9.36 -3.94 -7.76
N PHE A 120 9.88 -4.40 -6.61
CA PHE A 120 9.09 -4.58 -5.38
C PHE A 120 8.63 -3.25 -4.79
N HIS A 121 9.47 -2.21 -4.96
CA HIS A 121 9.20 -0.88 -4.44
C HIS A 121 9.81 0.20 -5.36
N PRO A 122 9.14 1.38 -5.57
CA PRO A 122 9.65 2.42 -6.47
C PRO A 122 11.07 2.89 -6.12
N ASN A 123 11.40 2.92 -4.82
CA ASN A 123 12.68 3.42 -4.30
C ASN A 123 13.63 2.29 -3.89
N GLN A 124 13.50 1.11 -4.49
CA GLN A 124 14.39 -0.01 -4.17
C GLN A 124 15.77 0.17 -4.79
N SER A 125 16.77 -0.38 -4.10
CA SER A 125 18.07 -0.75 -4.68
C SER A 125 18.21 -2.27 -4.65
N ALA A 126 18.89 -2.83 -5.66
CA ALA A 126 19.16 -4.24 -5.77
C ALA A 126 20.65 -4.46 -6.10
N GLU A 127 21.31 -5.38 -5.40
CA GLU A 127 22.72 -5.63 -5.51
C GLU A 127 23.02 -7.13 -5.37
N TYR A 128 23.72 -7.70 -6.36
CA TYR A 128 24.23 -9.07 -6.28
C TYR A 128 25.41 -9.17 -5.32
N ARG A 129 25.45 -10.25 -4.56
CA ARG A 129 26.59 -10.62 -3.71
C ARG A 129 27.50 -11.61 -4.40
N ASP A 130 28.72 -11.79 -3.86
CA ASP A 130 29.72 -12.71 -4.39
C ASP A 130 29.26 -14.19 -4.38
N ASP A 131 28.34 -14.53 -3.48
CA ASP A 131 27.72 -15.85 -3.40
C ASP A 131 26.57 -16.09 -4.41
N GLY A 132 26.29 -15.10 -5.26
CA GLY A 132 25.22 -15.12 -6.25
C GLY A 132 23.85 -14.75 -5.69
N SER A 133 23.70 -14.46 -4.39
CA SER A 133 22.45 -13.96 -3.82
C SER A 133 22.19 -12.51 -4.22
N LEU A 134 20.90 -12.09 -4.21
CA LEU A 134 20.47 -10.72 -4.47
C LEU A 134 19.96 -10.06 -3.19
N ILE A 135 20.52 -8.92 -2.84
CA ILE A 135 20.00 -8.07 -1.77
C ILE A 135 19.13 -6.99 -2.36
N VAL A 136 17.88 -6.89 -1.86
CA VAL A 136 16.94 -5.81 -2.20
C VAL A 136 16.72 -4.96 -0.95
N ARG A 137 16.85 -3.63 -1.09
CA ARG A 137 16.68 -2.66 0.00
C ARG A 137 15.71 -1.57 -0.41
N PHE A 138 14.81 -1.20 0.48
CA PHE A 138 13.91 -0.05 0.35
C PHE A 138 13.42 0.40 1.72
N LYS A 139 12.67 1.51 1.77
CA LYS A 139 12.01 1.97 3.00
C LYS A 139 10.51 1.97 2.81
N ALA A 140 9.78 1.24 3.65
CA ALA A 140 8.31 1.20 3.61
C ALA A 140 7.74 0.68 4.93
N ALA A 141 6.44 0.92 5.13
CA ALA A 141 5.57 0.23 6.07
C ALA A 141 4.79 -0.90 5.37
N GLY A 142 3.95 -1.64 6.12
CA GLY A 142 3.05 -2.65 5.54
C GLY A 142 3.62 -4.07 5.61
N TRP A 143 4.13 -4.47 6.76
CA TRP A 143 4.77 -5.79 6.96
C TRP A 143 3.87 -6.97 6.63
N LEU A 144 2.56 -6.86 6.88
CA LEU A 144 1.64 -7.96 6.57
C LEU A 144 1.54 -8.21 5.05
N GLU A 145 1.45 -7.13 4.26
CA GLU A 145 1.40 -7.23 2.79
C GLU A 145 2.74 -7.71 2.24
N MET A 146 3.86 -7.30 2.85
CA MET A 146 5.20 -7.84 2.53
C MET A 146 5.28 -9.33 2.82
N ALA A 147 4.81 -9.79 3.99
CA ALA A 147 4.81 -11.19 4.36
C ALA A 147 3.98 -12.04 3.38
N TRP A 148 2.81 -11.56 2.97
CA TRP A 148 2.01 -12.23 1.94
C TRP A 148 2.71 -12.27 0.59
N HIS A 149 3.40 -11.21 0.21
CA HIS A 149 4.17 -11.18 -1.02
C HIS A 149 5.35 -12.18 -0.95
N LEU A 150 6.09 -12.18 0.15
CA LEU A 150 7.26 -13.06 0.33
C LEU A 150 6.88 -14.53 0.43
N TYR A 151 5.67 -14.84 0.86
CA TYR A 151 5.17 -16.21 0.96
C TYR A 151 5.30 -17.00 -0.36
N GLN A 152 5.11 -16.36 -1.51
CA GLN A 152 5.25 -16.99 -2.83
C GLN A 152 6.70 -17.41 -3.17
N TRP A 153 7.69 -16.86 -2.46
CA TRP A 153 9.11 -17.18 -2.67
C TRP A 153 9.58 -18.36 -1.81
N GLY A 154 8.75 -18.79 -0.85
CA GLY A 154 9.05 -19.93 0.03
C GLY A 154 10.34 -19.72 0.81
N ASP A 155 11.20 -20.74 0.82
CA ASP A 155 12.50 -20.75 1.48
C ASP A 155 13.63 -20.07 0.68
N LYS A 156 13.30 -19.53 -0.50
CA LYS A 156 14.28 -18.87 -1.39
C LYS A 156 14.49 -17.39 -1.06
N VAL A 157 13.83 -16.86 -0.05
CA VAL A 157 13.97 -15.49 0.41
C VAL A 157 14.13 -15.41 1.93
N GLU A 158 15.05 -14.58 2.37
CA GLU A 158 15.29 -14.26 3.78
C GLU A 158 15.00 -12.79 4.04
N VAL A 159 14.31 -12.48 5.14
CA VAL A 159 14.18 -11.10 5.63
C VAL A 159 15.35 -10.81 6.54
N LEU A 160 16.28 -9.96 6.13
CA LEU A 160 17.41 -9.54 6.94
C LEU A 160 17.02 -8.43 7.91
N GLU A 161 16.20 -7.48 7.45
CA GLU A 161 15.64 -6.38 8.24
C GLU A 161 14.19 -6.07 7.82
N PRO A 162 13.33 -5.66 8.75
CA PRO A 162 13.49 -5.64 10.21
C PRO A 162 13.16 -6.98 10.87
N ALA A 163 13.61 -7.17 12.12
CA ALA A 163 13.36 -8.40 12.86
C ALA A 163 11.85 -8.71 13.05
N GLY A 164 11.00 -7.70 13.18
CA GLY A 164 9.55 -7.87 13.30
C GLY A 164 8.91 -8.46 12.03
N LEU A 165 9.33 -8.01 10.85
CA LEU A 165 8.89 -8.60 9.58
C LEU A 165 9.41 -10.03 9.41
N ARG A 166 10.68 -10.29 9.80
CA ARG A 166 11.26 -11.63 9.79
C ARG A 166 10.42 -12.60 10.63
N ALA A 167 10.12 -12.24 11.87
CA ALA A 167 9.31 -13.07 12.77
C ALA A 167 7.91 -13.33 12.20
N LEU A 168 7.31 -12.33 11.51
CA LEU A 168 6.02 -12.49 10.88
C LEU A 168 6.07 -13.48 9.70
N VAL A 169 7.11 -13.42 8.87
CA VAL A 169 7.31 -14.34 7.73
C VAL A 169 7.56 -15.76 8.24
N GLU A 170 8.47 -15.93 9.21
CA GLU A 170 8.78 -17.24 9.80
C GLU A 170 7.57 -17.86 10.50
N GLY A 171 6.77 -17.07 11.20
CA GLY A 171 5.55 -17.53 11.88
C GLY A 171 4.43 -17.98 10.95
N HIS A 172 4.48 -17.59 9.67
CA HIS A 172 3.50 -17.96 8.65
C HIS A 172 4.07 -18.92 7.59
N ALA A 173 5.33 -19.34 7.72
CA ALA A 173 5.95 -20.29 6.81
C ALA A 173 5.18 -21.63 6.82
N ARG A 174 4.82 -22.08 5.63
CA ARG A 174 4.16 -23.38 5.45
C ARG A 174 5.07 -24.30 4.65
N PRO A 175 5.67 -25.31 5.29
CA PRO A 175 6.63 -26.21 4.63
C PRO A 175 5.97 -27.10 3.56
N ASP A 176 4.63 -27.21 3.58
CA ASP A 176 3.81 -27.97 2.63
C ASP A 176 3.41 -27.15 1.38
N PHE A 177 3.78 -25.86 1.33
CA PHE A 177 3.43 -25.01 0.21
C PHE A 177 4.65 -24.80 -0.71
N PRO A 178 4.64 -25.33 -1.94
CA PRO A 178 5.76 -25.16 -2.84
C PRO A 178 5.88 -23.68 -3.23
N ALA A 179 7.12 -23.18 -3.28
CA ALA A 179 7.38 -21.86 -3.86
C ALA A 179 6.88 -21.83 -5.31
N LEU A 180 6.28 -20.73 -5.73
CA LEU A 180 5.88 -20.55 -7.12
C LEU A 180 7.14 -20.61 -8.02
N PRO A 181 7.07 -21.34 -9.15
CA PRO A 181 8.20 -21.53 -10.04
C PRO A 181 8.66 -20.23 -10.70
#